data_270606abe1897bf19b196bea6008a3d7
#
_entry.id   270606abe1897bf19b196bea6008a3d7
#
_cell.length_a   1.000
_cell.length_b   1.000
_cell.length_c   1.000
_cell.angle_alpha   90.00
_cell.angle_beta   90.00
_cell.angle_gamma   90.00
#
_symmetry.space_group_name_H-M   'P 1'
#
loop_
_entity.id
_entity.type
_entity.pdbx_description
1 polymer ?
#
loop_
_entity_poly.entity_id
_entity_poly.type
_entity_poly.pdbx_seq_one_letter_code
_entity_poly.pdbx_strand_id
1 'polypeptide(L)'
;MKLSQYGYDFSADLLAKYPAENRDESRLMVVNRAKGTIEHRIFKEIIEYFDEKDLFIFNDTKVFPARLYGNKEKTGAEIEIFLLRELNRELRLWDVLVDPARKIRIGNKLYFGDDDLLVAEVIDNTTSRGRTLRFLFDGSYEEFKETLFKPVSYTHLRA
;
A
#
# COMPACT_ATOMS: atom_id res chain seq x y z
N MET A 1 -0.40 27.70 -7.63
CA MET A 1 -1.38 27.36 -6.58
C MET A 1 -0.63 27.03 -5.29
N LYS A 2 -1.08 27.52 -4.14
CA LYS A 2 -0.49 27.20 -2.84
C LYS A 2 -1.28 26.07 -2.20
N LEU A 3 -0.61 25.12 -1.54
CA LEU A 3 -1.25 23.97 -0.87
C LEU A 3 -2.29 24.41 0.18
N SER A 4 -2.05 25.54 0.85
CA SER A 4 -2.99 26.13 1.83
C SER A 4 -4.36 26.51 1.27
N GLN A 5 -4.50 26.66 -0.05
CA GLN A 5 -5.79 26.94 -0.70
C GLN A 5 -6.70 25.71 -0.78
N TYR A 6 -6.15 24.51 -0.49
CA TYR A 6 -6.89 23.25 -0.47
C TYR A 6 -7.13 22.74 0.96
N GLY A 7 -6.70 23.51 1.96
CA GLY A 7 -6.97 23.19 3.36
C GLY A 7 -8.45 23.42 3.69
N TYR A 8 -9.06 22.44 4.36
CA TYR A 8 -10.41 22.54 4.91
C TYR A 8 -10.52 21.68 6.16
N ASP A 9 -11.45 22.01 7.03
CA ASP A 9 -11.72 21.24 8.23
C ASP A 9 -12.52 20.00 7.86
N PHE A 10 -11.96 18.83 8.16
CA PHE A 10 -12.57 17.55 7.87
C PHE A 10 -12.91 16.80 9.17
N SER A 11 -14.22 16.61 9.42
CA SER A 11 -14.66 15.84 10.59
C SER A 11 -14.46 14.35 10.36
N ALA A 12 -13.89 13.67 11.36
CA ALA A 12 -13.72 12.22 11.35
C ALA A 12 -15.06 11.46 11.22
N ASP A 13 -16.18 12.07 11.64
CA ASP A 13 -17.50 11.47 11.54
C ASP A 13 -18.00 11.32 10.10
N LEU A 14 -17.38 12.07 9.17
CA LEU A 14 -17.69 11.97 7.75
C LEU A 14 -16.96 10.79 7.06
N LEU A 15 -16.03 10.15 7.74
CA LEU A 15 -15.35 8.96 7.22
C LEU A 15 -16.29 7.75 7.29
N ALA A 16 -16.52 7.13 6.15
CA ALA A 16 -17.23 5.84 6.11
C ALA A 16 -16.42 4.78 6.86
N LYS A 17 -17.05 4.12 7.82
CA LYS A 17 -16.41 3.04 8.61
C LYS A 17 -16.37 1.71 7.86
N TYR A 18 -17.30 1.52 6.95
CA TYR A 18 -17.45 0.30 6.13
C TYR A 18 -17.66 0.67 4.67
N PRO A 19 -17.19 -0.14 3.71
CA PRO A 19 -17.52 0.02 2.30
C PRO A 19 -19.02 -0.23 2.06
N ALA A 20 -19.55 0.22 0.92
CA ALA A 20 -20.87 -0.21 0.45
C ALA A 20 -20.86 -1.73 0.20
N GLU A 21 -21.99 -2.39 0.41
CA GLU A 21 -22.13 -3.84 0.22
C GLU A 21 -21.76 -4.23 -1.22
N ASN A 22 -22.32 -3.52 -2.20
CA ASN A 22 -21.94 -3.64 -3.59
C ASN A 22 -21.08 -2.43 -3.99
N ARG A 23 -19.97 -2.66 -4.68
CA ARG A 23 -19.00 -1.60 -5.03
C ARG A 23 -19.59 -0.51 -5.92
N ASP A 24 -20.51 -0.88 -6.80
CA ASP A 24 -21.21 0.00 -7.74
C ASP A 24 -22.35 0.80 -7.10
N GLU A 25 -22.69 0.52 -5.85
CA GLU A 25 -23.66 1.27 -5.05
C GLU A 25 -23.03 2.38 -4.21
N SER A 26 -21.73 2.60 -4.35
CA SER A 26 -21.03 3.73 -3.74
C SER A 26 -21.63 5.06 -4.22
N ARG A 27 -21.54 6.09 -3.37
CA ARG A 27 -21.97 7.45 -3.75
C ARG A 27 -21.07 8.02 -4.83
N LEU A 28 -21.68 8.64 -5.83
CA LEU A 28 -21.02 9.37 -6.90
C LEU A 28 -21.29 10.87 -6.75
N MET A 29 -20.26 11.70 -6.78
CA MET A 29 -20.37 13.14 -6.89
C MET A 29 -20.09 13.55 -8.34
N VAL A 30 -21.06 14.16 -8.99
CA VAL A 30 -20.92 14.67 -10.35
C VAL A 30 -20.77 16.19 -10.29
N VAL A 31 -19.64 16.69 -10.79
CA VAL A 31 -19.33 18.12 -10.80
C VAL A 31 -19.32 18.63 -12.24
N ASN A 32 -20.30 19.48 -12.58
CA ASN A 32 -20.32 20.17 -13.86
C ASN A 32 -19.61 21.51 -13.73
N ARG A 33 -18.36 21.58 -14.16
CA ARG A 33 -17.54 22.80 -14.03
C ARG A 33 -18.03 23.97 -14.86
N ALA A 34 -18.64 23.72 -16.02
CA ALA A 34 -19.16 24.77 -16.90
C ALA A 34 -20.42 25.43 -16.32
N LYS A 35 -21.29 24.61 -15.69
CA LYS A 35 -22.53 25.09 -15.07
C LYS A 35 -22.36 25.47 -13.58
N GLY A 36 -21.26 25.07 -12.95
CA GLY A 36 -21.01 25.26 -11.52
C GLY A 36 -21.96 24.44 -10.65
N THR A 37 -22.48 23.29 -11.14
CA THR A 37 -23.45 22.46 -10.40
C THR A 37 -22.77 21.22 -9.84
N ILE A 38 -23.27 20.76 -8.69
CA ILE A 38 -22.87 19.50 -8.05
C ILE A 38 -24.15 18.67 -7.87
N GLU A 39 -24.08 17.41 -8.30
CA GLU A 39 -25.14 16.43 -8.14
C GLU A 39 -24.61 15.22 -7.37
N HIS A 40 -25.46 14.58 -6.58
CA HIS A 40 -25.15 13.35 -5.87
C HIS A 40 -25.96 12.20 -6.46
N ARG A 41 -25.25 11.16 -6.87
CA ARG A 41 -25.78 9.98 -7.54
C ARG A 41 -25.26 8.70 -6.89
N ILE A 42 -25.62 7.55 -7.45
CA ILE A 42 -25.04 6.25 -7.16
C ILE A 42 -24.06 5.89 -8.29
N PHE A 43 -22.93 5.26 -7.97
CA PHE A 43 -21.85 5.02 -8.94
C PHE A 43 -22.29 4.25 -10.18
N LYS A 44 -23.23 3.29 -10.06
CA LYS A 44 -23.77 2.55 -11.21
C LYS A 44 -24.45 3.42 -12.27
N GLU A 45 -24.87 4.64 -11.89
CA GLU A 45 -25.48 5.61 -12.81
C GLU A 45 -24.44 6.37 -13.66
N ILE A 46 -23.15 6.11 -13.43
CA ILE A 46 -22.06 6.76 -14.16
C ILE A 46 -22.17 6.58 -15.68
N ILE A 47 -22.74 5.46 -16.11
CA ILE A 47 -22.95 5.16 -17.53
C ILE A 47 -23.88 6.18 -18.24
N GLU A 48 -24.73 6.89 -17.51
CA GLU A 48 -25.62 7.90 -18.07
C GLU A 48 -24.90 9.19 -18.54
N TYR A 49 -23.64 9.34 -18.15
CA TYR A 49 -22.81 10.51 -18.46
C TYR A 49 -21.90 10.31 -19.67
N PHE A 50 -21.92 9.13 -20.27
CA PHE A 50 -21.00 8.75 -21.35
C PHE A 50 -21.76 8.15 -22.53
N ASP A 51 -21.16 8.27 -23.70
CA ASP A 51 -21.68 7.70 -24.94
C ASP A 51 -20.62 6.86 -25.68
N GLU A 52 -20.99 6.31 -26.83
CA GLU A 52 -20.14 5.45 -27.65
C GLU A 52 -18.86 6.11 -28.19
N LYS A 53 -18.71 7.45 -28.02
CA LYS A 53 -17.52 8.22 -28.44
C LYS A 53 -16.54 8.42 -27.30
N ASP A 54 -16.93 8.09 -26.08
CA ASP A 54 -16.08 8.19 -24.91
C ASP A 54 -15.15 7.01 -24.76
N LEU A 55 -13.93 7.27 -24.31
CA LEU A 55 -12.92 6.24 -24.04
C LEU A 55 -12.64 6.16 -22.55
N PHE A 56 -12.80 4.97 -21.97
CA PHE A 56 -12.41 4.70 -20.60
C PHE A 56 -11.05 4.02 -20.54
N ILE A 57 -10.16 4.58 -19.75
CA ILE A 57 -8.86 3.98 -19.46
C ILE A 57 -8.80 3.62 -17.99
N PHE A 58 -8.65 2.32 -17.70
CA PHE A 58 -8.55 1.79 -16.34
C PHE A 58 -7.15 1.26 -16.06
N ASN A 59 -6.73 1.40 -14.80
CA ASN A 59 -5.55 0.70 -14.32
C ASN A 59 -5.96 -0.72 -13.90
N ASP A 60 -5.46 -1.72 -14.59
CA ASP A 60 -5.67 -3.13 -14.30
C ASP A 60 -4.45 -3.80 -13.63
N THR A 61 -3.54 -2.99 -13.14
CA THR A 61 -2.33 -3.47 -12.44
C THR A 61 -2.74 -4.33 -11.24
N LYS A 62 -2.25 -5.57 -11.20
CA LYS A 62 -2.43 -6.46 -10.06
C LYS A 62 -1.56 -5.98 -8.90
N VAL A 63 -2.22 -5.50 -7.85
CA VAL A 63 -1.54 -5.06 -6.62
C VAL A 63 -1.22 -6.29 -5.76
N PHE A 64 -0.03 -6.31 -5.17
CA PHE A 64 0.37 -7.28 -4.16
C PHE A 64 0.39 -6.66 -2.76
N PRO A 65 0.26 -7.45 -1.67
CA PRO A 65 0.40 -6.96 -0.32
C PRO A 65 1.82 -6.45 -0.08
N ALA A 66 1.99 -5.13 -0.09
CA ALA A 66 3.32 -4.50 0.00
C ALA A 66 3.74 -4.14 1.43
N ARG A 67 2.82 -4.20 2.40
CA ARG A 67 3.05 -3.79 3.78
C ARG A 67 3.22 -5.01 4.66
N LEU A 68 4.37 -5.12 5.33
CA LEU A 68 4.68 -6.19 6.25
C LEU A 68 4.93 -5.62 7.65
N TYR A 69 4.37 -6.28 8.66
CA TYR A 69 4.62 -6.00 10.07
C TYR A 69 5.48 -7.11 10.66
N GLY A 70 6.41 -6.74 11.50
CA GLY A 70 7.32 -7.68 12.11
C GLY A 70 8.04 -7.10 13.30
N ASN A 71 9.08 -7.79 13.73
CA ASN A 71 9.85 -7.43 14.90
C ASN A 71 11.34 -7.36 14.58
N LYS A 72 12.01 -6.44 15.25
CA LYS A 72 13.46 -6.32 15.18
C LYS A 72 14.12 -7.36 16.07
N GLU A 73 15.17 -8.02 15.55
CA GLU A 73 16.07 -8.89 16.35
C GLU A 73 16.53 -8.18 17.64
N LYS A 74 16.79 -8.92 18.67
CA LYS A 74 17.32 -8.50 19.98
C LYS A 74 16.39 -7.66 20.84
N THR A 75 15.57 -6.79 20.27
CA THR A 75 14.74 -5.86 21.04
C THR A 75 13.27 -6.22 21.02
N GLY A 76 12.83 -7.07 20.07
CA GLY A 76 11.42 -7.37 19.84
C GLY A 76 10.58 -6.14 19.43
N ALA A 77 11.24 -5.00 19.12
CA ALA A 77 10.53 -3.79 18.78
C ALA A 77 9.74 -3.98 17.48
N GLU A 78 8.46 -3.65 17.52
CA GLU A 78 7.60 -3.66 16.34
C GLU A 78 8.13 -2.74 15.24
N ILE A 79 8.08 -3.24 14.03
CA ILE A 79 8.50 -2.53 12.83
C ILE A 79 7.49 -2.75 11.70
N GLU A 80 7.43 -1.77 10.82
CA GLU A 80 6.69 -1.83 9.58
C GLU A 80 7.65 -1.64 8.41
N ILE A 81 7.50 -2.45 7.36
CA ILE A 81 8.14 -2.20 6.08
C ILE A 81 7.10 -2.10 4.97
N PHE A 82 7.41 -1.27 3.97
CA PHE A 82 6.62 -1.16 2.76
C PHE A 82 7.51 -1.48 1.55
N LEU A 83 7.20 -2.56 0.86
CA LEU A 83 7.91 -3.02 -0.33
C LEU A 83 7.69 -2.05 -1.48
N LEU A 84 8.75 -1.51 -2.07
CA LEU A 84 8.68 -0.62 -3.21
C LEU A 84 8.93 -1.36 -4.53
N ARG A 85 10.10 -1.99 -4.62
CA ARG A 85 10.50 -2.73 -5.83
C ARG A 85 11.55 -3.78 -5.52
N GLU A 86 11.55 -4.82 -6.30
CA GLU A 86 12.61 -5.82 -6.32
C GLU A 86 13.82 -5.27 -7.08
N LEU A 87 14.99 -5.30 -6.44
CA LEU A 87 16.26 -4.84 -7.01
C LEU A 87 17.03 -5.97 -7.66
N ASN A 88 17.00 -7.16 -7.05
CA ASN A 88 17.68 -8.35 -7.56
C ASN A 88 16.94 -9.60 -7.10
N ARG A 89 16.54 -10.42 -8.08
CA ARG A 89 15.76 -11.64 -7.86
C ARG A 89 16.61 -12.75 -7.20
N GLU A 90 17.82 -12.95 -7.67
CA GLU A 90 18.68 -14.05 -7.20
C GLU A 90 19.13 -13.84 -5.76
N LEU A 91 19.47 -12.60 -5.42
CA LEU A 91 19.88 -12.21 -4.09
C LEU A 91 18.69 -11.80 -3.18
N ARG A 92 17.46 -11.84 -3.70
CA ARG A 92 16.23 -11.44 -3.00
C ARG A 92 16.35 -10.05 -2.36
N LEU A 93 16.90 -9.10 -3.13
CA LEU A 93 17.08 -7.72 -2.69
C LEU A 93 15.85 -6.88 -3.02
N TRP A 94 15.39 -6.14 -2.05
CA TRP A 94 14.24 -5.25 -2.17
C TRP A 94 14.55 -3.85 -1.65
N ASP A 95 14.11 -2.84 -2.39
CA ASP A 95 14.03 -1.46 -1.91
C ASP A 95 12.71 -1.30 -1.14
N VAL A 96 12.79 -0.79 0.08
CA VAL A 96 11.65 -0.70 1.00
C VAL A 96 11.66 0.61 1.77
N LEU A 97 10.48 1.07 2.21
CA LEU A 97 10.39 2.05 3.29
C LEU A 97 10.24 1.33 4.62
N VAL A 98 10.75 1.92 5.68
CA VAL A 98 10.70 1.34 7.03
C VAL A 98 10.18 2.34 8.07
N ASP A 99 9.47 1.83 9.07
CA ASP A 99 9.02 2.60 10.23
C ASP A 99 9.13 1.75 11.51
N PRO A 100 9.74 2.29 12.60
CA PRO A 100 10.42 3.58 12.73
C PRO A 100 11.86 3.55 12.16
N ALA A 101 12.14 4.38 11.16
CA ALA A 101 13.42 4.36 10.43
C ALA A 101 14.66 4.56 11.33
N ARG A 102 14.53 5.32 12.41
CA ARG A 102 15.64 5.59 13.36
C ARG A 102 16.15 4.34 14.09
N LYS A 103 15.27 3.33 14.24
CA LYS A 103 15.59 2.08 14.96
C LYS A 103 16.12 0.99 14.02
N ILE A 104 15.96 1.15 12.72
CA ILE A 104 16.32 0.14 11.72
C ILE A 104 17.60 0.57 10.99
N ARG A 105 18.72 -0.11 11.31
CA ARG A 105 20.07 0.21 10.83
C ARG A 105 20.64 -0.96 10.05
N ILE A 106 21.64 -0.67 9.22
CA ILE A 106 22.41 -1.70 8.49
C ILE A 106 22.90 -2.78 9.45
N GLY A 107 22.77 -4.05 9.04
CA GLY A 107 23.11 -5.23 9.83
C GLY A 107 22.03 -5.69 10.80
N ASN A 108 20.90 -4.96 10.92
CA ASN A 108 19.77 -5.47 11.70
C ASN A 108 19.04 -6.59 10.93
N LYS A 109 18.61 -7.61 11.64
CA LYS A 109 17.67 -8.60 11.16
C LYS A 109 16.26 -8.24 11.60
N LEU A 110 15.33 -8.45 10.71
CA LEU A 110 13.91 -8.17 10.83
C LEU A 110 13.16 -9.48 10.59
N TYR A 111 12.21 -9.78 11.45
CA TYR A 111 11.47 -11.05 11.48
C TYR A 111 10.00 -10.76 11.20
N PHE A 112 9.39 -11.53 10.31
CA PHE A 112 8.01 -11.35 9.86
C PHE A 112 7.24 -12.66 9.87
N GLY A 113 5.94 -12.56 10.16
CA GLY A 113 5.03 -13.70 10.19
C GLY A 113 5.10 -14.48 11.49
N ASP A 114 4.21 -15.46 11.60
CA ASP A 114 4.19 -16.38 12.73
C ASP A 114 5.43 -17.29 12.66
N ASP A 115 6.04 -17.56 13.80
CA ASP A 115 7.24 -18.39 13.93
C ASP A 115 8.45 -17.91 13.09
N ASP A 116 8.57 -16.59 12.87
CA ASP A 116 9.67 -15.99 12.10
C ASP A 116 9.81 -16.57 10.68
N LEU A 117 8.68 -16.83 10.05
CA LEU A 117 8.57 -17.46 8.74
C LEU A 117 9.39 -16.77 7.65
N LEU A 118 9.58 -15.46 7.78
CA LEU A 118 10.35 -14.66 6.84
C LEU A 118 11.32 -13.74 7.58
N VAL A 119 12.60 -13.82 7.22
CA VAL A 119 13.67 -13.03 7.82
C VAL A 119 14.30 -12.14 6.75
N ALA A 120 14.58 -10.88 7.09
CA ALA A 120 15.33 -9.98 6.23
C ALA A 120 16.46 -9.29 6.97
N GLU A 121 17.57 -9.05 6.28
CA GLU A 121 18.71 -8.28 6.75
C GLU A 121 18.75 -6.91 6.07
N VAL A 122 18.97 -5.87 6.84
CA VAL A 122 19.17 -4.50 6.32
C VAL A 122 20.60 -4.40 5.82
N ILE A 123 20.78 -4.22 4.51
CA ILE A 123 22.11 -4.16 3.89
C ILE A 123 22.53 -2.74 3.48
N ASP A 124 21.57 -1.83 3.26
CA ASP A 124 21.87 -0.45 2.88
C ASP A 124 20.76 0.54 3.28
N ASN A 125 21.12 1.83 3.29
CA ASN A 125 20.19 2.96 3.49
C ASN A 125 20.06 3.72 2.17
N THR A 126 18.85 3.82 1.61
CA THR A 126 18.61 4.51 0.33
C THR A 126 18.14 5.95 0.51
N THR A 127 17.29 6.20 1.49
CA THR A 127 16.78 7.53 1.86
C THR A 127 16.62 7.65 3.38
N SER A 128 16.06 8.74 3.86
CA SER A 128 15.77 8.94 5.30
C SER A 128 14.89 7.82 5.90
N ARG A 129 13.98 7.26 5.11
CA ARG A 129 13.12 6.12 5.48
C ARG A 129 13.34 4.89 4.61
N GLY A 130 14.15 4.97 3.58
CA GLY A 130 14.43 3.89 2.63
C GLY A 130 15.54 2.97 3.12
N ARG A 131 15.39 1.69 2.87
CA ARG A 131 16.39 0.64 3.14
C ARG A 131 16.44 -0.34 1.98
N THR A 132 17.59 -0.95 1.78
CA THR A 132 17.68 -2.17 0.99
C THR A 132 17.68 -3.36 1.93
N LEU A 133 16.73 -4.25 1.74
CA LEU A 133 16.64 -5.50 2.47
C LEU A 133 17.07 -6.68 1.61
N ARG A 134 17.77 -7.62 2.21
CA ARG A 134 18.03 -8.95 1.69
C ARG A 134 17.18 -9.95 2.46
N PHE A 135 16.23 -10.60 1.79
CA PHE A 135 15.46 -11.66 2.42
C PHE A 135 16.28 -12.95 2.48
N LEU A 136 16.33 -13.52 3.68
CA LEU A 136 17.01 -14.80 3.97
C LEU A 136 15.94 -15.87 3.97
N PHE A 137 15.90 -16.67 2.92
CA PHE A 137 14.87 -17.68 2.71
C PHE A 137 15.47 -18.92 2.05
N ASP A 138 15.26 -20.08 2.66
CA ASP A 138 15.66 -21.37 2.10
C ASP A 138 14.52 -21.93 1.26
N GLY A 139 14.69 -21.96 -0.06
CA GLY A 139 13.67 -22.41 -1.00
C GLY A 139 13.78 -21.72 -2.36
N SER A 140 12.92 -22.12 -3.26
CA SER A 140 12.81 -21.53 -4.58
C SER A 140 12.34 -20.05 -4.51
N TYR A 141 12.51 -19.35 -5.60
CA TYR A 141 12.02 -17.97 -5.70
C TYR A 141 10.49 -17.92 -5.67
N GLU A 142 9.83 -18.89 -6.24
CA GLU A 142 8.38 -19.02 -6.27
C GLU A 142 7.82 -19.18 -4.85
N GLU A 143 8.40 -20.09 -4.05
CA GLU A 143 8.03 -20.29 -2.64
C GLU A 143 8.30 -19.04 -1.80
N PHE A 144 9.43 -18.36 -2.07
CA PHE A 144 9.72 -17.08 -1.44
C PHE A 144 8.63 -16.03 -1.74
N LYS A 145 8.22 -15.89 -3.01
CA LYS A 145 7.16 -14.94 -3.42
C LYS A 145 5.81 -15.29 -2.82
N GLU A 146 5.46 -16.55 -2.80
CA GLU A 146 4.25 -17.01 -2.14
C GLU A 146 4.24 -16.68 -0.65
N THR A 147 5.37 -16.88 0.03
CA THR A 147 5.52 -16.55 1.45
C THR A 147 5.49 -15.04 1.67
N LEU A 148 6.22 -14.26 0.86
CA LEU A 148 6.28 -12.80 0.95
C LEU A 148 4.90 -12.15 0.76
N PHE A 149 4.07 -12.71 -0.12
CA PHE A 149 2.76 -12.16 -0.46
C PHE A 149 1.59 -12.89 0.21
N LYS A 150 1.85 -13.88 1.07
CA LYS A 150 0.80 -14.37 1.96
C LYS A 150 0.31 -13.19 2.78
N PRO A 151 -1.01 -13.07 2.98
CA PRO A 151 -1.57 -11.99 3.79
C PRO A 151 -1.17 -12.18 5.26
N VAL A 152 0.03 -11.78 5.61
CA VAL A 152 0.46 -11.63 7.00
C VAL A 152 0.01 -10.26 7.45
N SER A 153 -1.16 -10.25 8.08
CA SER A 153 -1.80 -9.09 8.69
C SER A 153 -2.29 -8.01 7.71
N TYR A 154 -3.58 -8.01 7.51
CA TYR A 154 -4.33 -7.01 6.78
C TYR A 154 -4.22 -5.65 7.44
N THR A 155 -3.66 -4.70 6.73
CA THR A 155 -4.21 -3.36 6.77
C THR A 155 -4.90 -3.13 5.44
N HIS A 156 -6.17 -2.85 5.52
CA HIS A 156 -6.99 -2.46 4.39
C HIS A 156 -6.28 -1.38 3.58
N LEU A 157 -5.77 -1.75 2.40
CA LEU A 157 -5.62 -0.77 1.34
C LEU A 157 -7.05 -0.38 0.98
N ARG A 158 -7.52 0.69 1.61
CA ARG A 158 -8.62 1.45 1.05
C ARG A 158 -8.06 2.08 -0.22
N ALA A 159 -8.44 1.53 -1.36
CA ALA A 159 -8.40 2.27 -2.61
C ALA A 159 -9.40 3.41 -2.51
#